data_4cc42afb4117fc12ef1344a69df55192
#
_entry.id   4cc42afb4117fc12ef1344a69df55192
#
_cell.length_a   1.000
_cell.length_b   1.000
_cell.length_c   1.000
_cell.angle_alpha   90.00
_cell.angle_beta   90.00
_cell.angle_gamma   90.00
#
_symmetry.space_group_name_H-M   'P 1'
#
loop_
_entity.id
_entity.type
_entity.pdbx_description
1 polymer ?
#
loop_
_entity_poly.entity_id
_entity_poly.type
_entity_poly.pdbx_seq_one_letter_code
_entity_poly.pdbx_strand_id
1 'polypeptide(L)'
;MKLAIVVQRYGADINGGAELHARYVAERLARHAEVEVLTTCARDYVTWRNELPPGTEAVNGITVHRFPVSHPRDPGRFGRRSARVFHDSHSLRDELAWLDSEGPAAPRLIGHLAANRDRYDYFLFFSFRYYHAYHGARAVPERAILVPTAERDEAAGLSIFGPLFRGVRAIMYNSFEERDLIAGVSGNGSVPGVVVGVGSEVPGQTDPERFRRKYGLDRRFAIYVGRIDVNKGCKELFEFHRRYARVEERPLQLVLCGHSLLPIPDSPHVRHLGFVPDEDKFDGIAASDLLVMPSYFESLSMVALEAWGLGRPVLANARCDVLQGQCLRSNAGLFYAGYDEFAEALRWFAREPARARALGENGREFFRRHYAWPVIERKYLDMFDRLAREGEAPRTAELRAPLPRWWAGRTRSLLPAASAVDAVPRGASRGGGPAVGAG
;
A
#
# COMPACT_ATOMS: atom_id res chain seq x y z
N MET A 1 11.76 8.25 -23.53
CA MET A 1 11.37 8.73 -22.19
C MET A 1 12.29 8.10 -21.15
N LYS A 2 12.76 8.90 -20.17
CA LYS A 2 13.58 8.43 -19.06
C LYS A 2 12.90 8.72 -17.73
N LEU A 3 12.78 7.71 -16.87
CA LEU A 3 12.05 7.77 -15.60
C LEU A 3 12.98 7.49 -14.41
N ALA A 4 12.78 8.20 -13.31
CA ALA A 4 13.39 7.89 -12.03
C ALA A 4 12.32 7.37 -11.06
N ILE A 5 12.48 6.17 -10.53
CA ILE A 5 11.69 5.65 -9.42
C ILE A 5 12.39 6.01 -8.11
N VAL A 6 11.73 6.77 -7.24
CA VAL A 6 12.29 7.23 -5.96
C VAL A 6 11.56 6.58 -4.82
N VAL A 7 12.25 5.75 -4.05
CA VAL A 7 11.68 4.93 -2.99
C VAL A 7 12.65 4.79 -1.82
N GLN A 8 12.13 4.62 -0.60
CA GLN A 8 12.92 4.58 0.63
C GLN A 8 13.92 3.42 0.69
N ARG A 9 13.57 2.25 0.16
CA ARG A 9 14.41 1.05 0.08
C ARG A 9 14.13 0.32 -1.24
N TYR A 10 15.10 -0.36 -1.78
CA TYR A 10 14.94 -1.15 -3.01
C TYR A 10 15.90 -2.32 -3.04
N GLY A 11 15.44 -3.51 -3.45
CA GLY A 11 16.26 -4.72 -3.57
C GLY A 11 15.41 -5.92 -3.97
N ALA A 12 16.05 -6.96 -4.49
CA ALA A 12 15.37 -8.18 -4.89
C ALA A 12 14.71 -8.91 -3.71
N ASP A 13 15.31 -8.79 -2.53
CA ASP A 13 14.88 -9.41 -1.28
C ASP A 13 14.18 -8.44 -0.31
N ILE A 14 13.89 -7.21 -0.75
CA ILE A 14 13.15 -6.22 0.03
C ILE A 14 11.67 -6.26 -0.37
N ASN A 15 10.85 -6.92 0.46
CA ASN A 15 9.45 -7.25 0.16
C ASN A 15 8.43 -6.47 1.02
N GLY A 16 8.71 -5.21 1.37
CA GLY A 16 7.68 -4.30 1.90
C GLY A 16 6.66 -3.95 0.80
N GLY A 17 5.40 -3.69 1.17
CA GLY A 17 4.33 -3.44 0.18
C GLY A 17 4.65 -2.32 -0.81
N ALA A 18 5.11 -1.17 -0.31
CA ALA A 18 5.48 -0.03 -1.16
C ALA A 18 6.75 -0.29 -1.98
N GLU A 19 7.74 -0.97 -1.39
CA GLU A 19 9.00 -1.33 -2.06
C GLU A 19 8.79 -2.35 -3.17
N LEU A 20 7.97 -3.38 -2.90
CA LEU A 20 7.60 -4.38 -3.90
C LEU A 20 6.79 -3.73 -5.04
N HIS A 21 5.87 -2.83 -4.71
CA HIS A 21 5.14 -2.03 -5.69
C HIS A 21 6.11 -1.22 -6.57
N ALA A 22 7.04 -0.47 -5.97
CA ALA A 22 8.02 0.30 -6.70
C ALA A 22 8.89 -0.57 -7.61
N ARG A 23 9.28 -1.78 -7.15
CA ARG A 23 10.05 -2.73 -7.93
C ARG A 23 9.26 -3.24 -9.14
N TYR A 24 8.04 -3.68 -8.94
CA TYR A 24 7.18 -4.12 -10.05
C TYR A 24 6.96 -3.02 -11.08
N VAL A 25 6.68 -1.79 -10.64
CA VAL A 25 6.50 -0.66 -11.56
C VAL A 25 7.79 -0.37 -12.32
N ALA A 26 8.95 -0.38 -11.66
CA ALA A 26 10.26 -0.18 -12.33
C ALA A 26 10.51 -1.23 -13.41
N GLU A 27 10.38 -2.51 -13.07
CA GLU A 27 10.60 -3.64 -13.97
C GLU A 27 9.62 -3.66 -15.15
N ARG A 28 8.36 -3.26 -14.91
CA ARG A 28 7.35 -3.20 -15.97
C ARG A 28 7.52 -2.01 -16.89
N LEU A 29 7.75 -0.81 -16.33
CA LEU A 29 7.97 0.39 -17.13
C LEU A 29 9.29 0.35 -17.92
N ALA A 30 10.30 -0.43 -17.48
CA ALA A 30 11.55 -0.63 -18.23
C ALA A 30 11.34 -1.27 -19.61
N ARG A 31 10.18 -1.85 -19.88
CA ARG A 31 9.80 -2.34 -21.22
C ARG A 31 9.41 -1.22 -22.20
N HIS A 32 9.11 -0.03 -21.66
CA HIS A 32 8.56 1.10 -22.40
C HIS A 32 9.43 2.35 -22.33
N ALA A 33 10.35 2.42 -21.35
CA ALA A 33 11.17 3.59 -21.06
C ALA A 33 12.52 3.18 -20.46
N GLU A 34 13.49 4.09 -20.48
CA GLU A 34 14.69 3.95 -19.65
C GLU A 34 14.32 4.24 -18.19
N VAL A 35 14.55 3.29 -17.29
CA VAL A 35 14.18 3.40 -15.87
C VAL A 35 15.41 3.25 -15.01
N GLU A 36 15.60 4.20 -14.10
CA GLU A 36 16.58 4.12 -13.01
C GLU A 36 15.87 4.23 -11.66
N VAL A 37 16.43 3.60 -10.64
CA VAL A 37 15.92 3.68 -9.26
C VAL A 37 16.88 4.49 -8.40
N LEU A 38 16.35 5.44 -7.67
CA LEU A 38 17.06 6.28 -6.71
C LEU A 38 16.55 5.95 -5.30
N THR A 39 17.40 5.39 -4.46
CA THR A 39 17.01 4.85 -3.16
C THR A 39 18.06 5.09 -2.08
N THR A 40 17.81 4.62 -0.87
CA THR A 40 18.78 4.73 0.23
C THR A 40 19.61 3.45 0.42
N CYS A 41 20.63 3.54 1.29
CA CYS A 41 21.43 2.39 1.72
C CYS A 41 20.75 1.60 2.85
N ALA A 42 19.52 1.94 3.24
CA ALA A 42 18.81 1.24 4.31
C ALA A 42 18.23 -0.09 3.81
N ARG A 43 18.31 -1.13 4.64
CA ARG A 43 17.64 -2.42 4.43
C ARG A 43 16.51 -2.61 5.45
N ASP A 44 16.75 -2.26 6.70
CA ASP A 44 15.74 -2.31 7.77
C ASP A 44 14.87 -1.04 7.76
N TYR A 45 13.54 -1.21 7.84
CA TYR A 45 12.60 -0.09 7.84
C TYR A 45 12.35 0.50 9.24
N VAL A 46 12.82 -0.15 10.30
CA VAL A 46 12.62 0.31 11.68
C VAL A 46 13.64 1.36 12.05
N THR A 47 14.89 1.13 11.71
CA THR A 47 16.01 1.99 12.11
C THR A 47 16.65 2.77 10.97
N TRP A 48 16.43 2.41 9.73
CA TRP A 48 17.06 3.01 8.55
C TRP A 48 18.60 2.97 8.57
N ARG A 49 19.20 1.94 9.16
CA ARG A 49 20.66 1.80 9.12
C ARG A 49 21.16 1.59 7.70
N ASN A 50 22.33 2.15 7.41
CA ASN A 50 23.04 1.92 6.15
C ASN A 50 23.64 0.52 6.14
N GLU A 51 22.90 -0.47 5.65
CA GLU A 51 23.34 -1.87 5.57
C GLU A 51 23.78 -2.25 4.16
N LEU A 52 23.39 -1.46 3.16
CA LEU A 52 23.79 -1.62 1.77
C LEU A 52 24.83 -0.57 1.39
N PRO A 53 25.81 -0.90 0.52
CA PRO A 53 26.84 0.05 0.12
C PRO A 53 26.24 1.20 -0.70
N PRO A 54 26.76 2.43 -0.56
CA PRO A 54 26.43 3.51 -1.46
C PRO A 54 27.05 3.30 -2.85
N GLY A 55 26.42 3.83 -3.89
CA GLY A 55 26.92 3.71 -5.27
C GLY A 55 25.84 3.25 -6.23
N THR A 56 26.28 2.64 -7.32
CA THR A 56 25.39 2.16 -8.39
C THR A 56 25.53 0.66 -8.54
N GLU A 57 24.41 -0.04 -8.64
CA GLU A 57 24.34 -1.48 -8.90
C GLU A 57 23.19 -1.80 -9.85
N ALA A 58 23.06 -3.05 -10.27
CA ALA A 58 21.91 -3.54 -11.03
C ALA A 58 21.10 -4.52 -10.17
N VAL A 59 19.79 -4.32 -10.15
CA VAL A 59 18.82 -5.24 -9.49
C VAL A 59 17.77 -5.62 -10.53
N ASN A 60 17.67 -6.90 -10.86
CA ASN A 60 16.76 -7.42 -11.89
C ASN A 60 16.87 -6.66 -13.24
N GLY A 61 18.09 -6.26 -13.62
CA GLY A 61 18.33 -5.49 -14.86
C GLY A 61 18.06 -3.98 -14.76
N ILE A 62 17.60 -3.48 -13.64
CA ILE A 62 17.36 -2.05 -13.39
C ILE A 62 18.57 -1.43 -12.72
N THR A 63 19.03 -0.27 -13.23
CA THR A 63 20.09 0.53 -12.59
C THR A 63 19.57 1.17 -11.31
N VAL A 64 20.25 0.93 -10.20
CA VAL A 64 19.89 1.41 -8.86
C VAL A 64 21.01 2.27 -8.29
N HIS A 65 20.71 3.50 -7.93
CA HIS A 65 21.60 4.42 -7.23
C HIS A 65 21.26 4.50 -5.75
N ARG A 66 22.22 4.17 -4.87
CA ARG A 66 22.04 4.15 -3.41
C ARG A 66 22.73 5.32 -2.75
N PHE A 67 21.97 6.02 -1.89
CA PHE A 67 22.42 7.18 -1.14
C PHE A 67 22.40 6.88 0.36
N PRO A 68 23.44 7.28 1.11
CA PRO A 68 23.47 7.02 2.55
C PRO A 68 22.41 7.84 3.29
N VAL A 69 21.77 7.20 4.24
CA VAL A 69 20.96 7.85 5.28
C VAL A 69 21.91 8.58 6.22
N SER A 70 21.63 9.85 6.53
CA SER A 70 22.52 10.69 7.35
C SER A 70 22.60 10.24 8.81
N HIS A 71 21.50 9.69 9.32
CA HIS A 71 21.43 9.15 10.68
C HIS A 71 20.33 8.08 10.78
N PRO A 72 20.52 7.01 11.56
CA PRO A 72 19.49 6.02 11.82
C PRO A 72 18.28 6.64 12.54
N ARG A 73 17.10 6.03 12.35
CA ARG A 73 15.91 6.34 13.15
C ARG A 73 16.11 5.82 14.59
N ASP A 74 15.78 6.65 15.55
CA ASP A 74 15.56 6.25 16.94
C ASP A 74 14.06 5.97 17.12
N PRO A 75 13.63 4.70 17.30
CA PRO A 75 12.21 4.36 17.41
C PRO A 75 11.51 5.03 18.59
N GLY A 76 12.20 5.18 19.73
CA GLY A 76 11.63 5.83 20.91
C GLY A 76 11.39 7.33 20.69
N ARG A 77 12.34 8.03 20.09
CA ARG A 77 12.19 9.45 19.72
C ARG A 77 11.12 9.64 18.66
N PHE A 78 11.08 8.76 17.66
CA PHE A 78 10.06 8.77 16.62
C PHE A 78 8.66 8.57 17.22
N GLY A 79 8.47 7.59 18.11
CA GLY A 79 7.19 7.33 18.76
C GLY A 79 6.69 8.54 19.57
N ARG A 80 7.57 9.22 20.35
CA ARG A 80 7.20 10.44 21.08
C ARG A 80 6.78 11.58 20.16
N ARG A 81 7.48 11.77 19.03
CA ARG A 81 7.11 12.78 18.03
C ARG A 81 5.80 12.47 17.33
N SER A 82 5.57 11.18 17.01
CA SER A 82 4.31 10.73 16.42
C SER A 82 3.12 11.02 17.36
N ALA A 83 3.23 10.63 18.64
CA ALA A 83 2.18 10.95 19.63
C ALA A 83 1.90 12.46 19.68
N ARG A 84 2.96 13.29 19.68
CA ARG A 84 2.83 14.75 19.70
C ARG A 84 2.04 15.29 18.50
N VAL A 85 2.40 14.91 17.27
CA VAL A 85 1.79 15.49 16.07
C VAL A 85 0.44 14.86 15.73
N PHE A 86 0.21 13.62 16.16
CA PHE A 86 -1.03 12.91 15.85
C PHE A 86 -2.16 13.25 16.83
N HIS A 87 -1.86 13.41 18.11
CA HIS A 87 -2.88 13.47 19.15
C HIS A 87 -2.91 14.80 19.93
N ASP A 88 -1.87 15.62 19.86
CA ASP A 88 -1.79 16.88 20.58
C ASP A 88 -1.77 18.09 19.64
N SER A 89 -2.14 19.26 20.16
CA SER A 89 -1.89 20.52 19.48
C SER A 89 -0.39 20.73 19.29
N HIS A 90 0.03 21.06 18.07
CA HIS A 90 1.43 21.12 17.69
C HIS A 90 1.72 22.27 16.72
N SER A 91 2.95 22.42 16.29
CA SER A 91 3.38 23.43 15.32
C SER A 91 3.87 22.76 14.02
N LEU A 92 3.97 23.57 12.95
CA LEU A 92 4.60 23.12 11.70
C LEU A 92 6.04 22.60 11.92
N ARG A 93 6.77 23.19 12.88
CA ARG A 93 8.11 22.73 13.25
C ARG A 93 8.09 21.31 13.83
N ASP A 94 7.06 20.98 14.60
CA ASP A 94 6.90 19.63 15.15
C ASP A 94 6.66 18.62 14.03
N GLU A 95 5.83 18.95 13.03
CA GLU A 95 5.59 18.09 11.87
C GLU A 95 6.84 17.88 11.02
N LEU A 96 7.61 18.94 10.73
CA LEU A 96 8.88 18.82 10.00
C LEU A 96 9.92 18.01 10.79
N ALA A 97 9.97 18.17 12.11
CA ALA A 97 10.83 17.36 12.97
C ALA A 97 10.37 15.91 13.07
N TRP A 98 9.07 15.65 12.96
CA TRP A 98 8.52 14.32 12.84
C TRP A 98 8.95 13.69 11.51
N LEU A 99 8.81 14.38 10.38
CA LEU A 99 9.22 13.94 9.05
C LEU A 99 10.71 13.55 9.00
N ASP A 100 11.59 14.35 9.59
CA ASP A 100 13.01 14.02 9.70
C ASP A 100 13.25 12.76 10.53
N SER A 101 12.42 12.53 11.55
CA SER A 101 12.49 11.32 12.38
C SER A 101 11.86 10.11 11.73
N GLU A 102 10.79 10.29 10.92
CA GLU A 102 10.23 9.24 10.08
C GLU A 102 11.27 8.77 9.07
N GLY A 103 11.98 9.69 8.44
CA GLY A 103 13.10 9.39 7.56
C GLY A 103 12.68 8.66 6.25
N PRO A 104 13.59 7.86 5.67
CA PRO A 104 15.04 7.88 5.88
C PRO A 104 15.66 9.19 5.38
N ALA A 105 16.29 9.95 6.29
CA ALA A 105 16.87 11.25 5.95
C ALA A 105 18.12 11.09 5.07
N ALA A 106 17.99 11.36 3.79
CA ALA A 106 19.06 11.19 2.78
C ALA A 106 19.27 12.49 1.96
N PRO A 107 19.90 13.54 2.54
CA PRO A 107 20.10 14.82 1.85
C PRO A 107 20.87 14.71 0.55
N ARG A 108 21.80 13.75 0.44
CA ARG A 108 22.55 13.49 -0.81
C ARG A 108 21.65 13.01 -1.92
N LEU A 109 20.60 12.22 -1.63
CA LEU A 109 19.58 11.85 -2.61
C LEU A 109 18.86 13.11 -3.12
N ILE A 110 18.42 13.99 -2.22
CA ILE A 110 17.72 15.22 -2.62
C ILE A 110 18.62 16.13 -3.46
N GLY A 111 19.89 16.30 -3.08
CA GLY A 111 20.87 17.03 -3.89
C GLY A 111 21.08 16.42 -5.29
N HIS A 112 21.11 15.09 -5.38
CA HIS A 112 21.22 14.38 -6.65
C HIS A 112 19.99 14.63 -7.55
N LEU A 113 18.76 14.57 -6.99
CA LEU A 113 17.52 14.87 -7.71
C LEU A 113 17.58 16.29 -8.30
N ALA A 114 17.92 17.29 -7.48
CA ALA A 114 18.00 18.68 -7.91
C ALA A 114 19.05 18.91 -9.02
N ALA A 115 20.23 18.30 -8.87
CA ALA A 115 21.33 18.44 -9.84
C ALA A 115 21.06 17.70 -11.18
N ASN A 116 20.24 16.68 -11.16
CA ASN A 116 19.93 15.84 -12.34
C ASN A 116 18.49 16.00 -12.82
N ARG A 117 17.79 17.08 -12.45
CA ARG A 117 16.38 17.29 -12.78
C ARG A 117 16.09 17.14 -14.27
N ASP A 118 17.00 17.59 -15.14
CA ASP A 118 16.80 17.62 -16.58
C ASP A 118 17.18 16.30 -17.28
N ARG A 119 17.74 15.34 -16.56
CA ARG A 119 18.06 14.01 -17.09
C ARG A 119 16.86 13.08 -17.18
N TYR A 120 15.78 13.37 -16.45
CA TYR A 120 14.59 12.54 -16.39
C TYR A 120 13.37 13.32 -16.84
N ASP A 121 12.48 12.67 -17.58
CA ASP A 121 11.19 13.25 -17.94
C ASP A 121 10.28 13.34 -16.71
N TYR A 122 10.26 12.28 -15.89
CA TYR A 122 9.48 12.24 -14.64
C TYR A 122 10.21 11.49 -13.52
N PHE A 123 9.89 11.90 -12.27
CA PHE A 123 10.29 11.26 -11.03
C PHE A 123 9.04 10.70 -10.35
N LEU A 124 8.97 9.38 -10.15
CA LEU A 124 7.87 8.72 -9.47
C LEU A 124 8.25 8.49 -8.01
N PHE A 125 7.64 9.24 -7.10
CA PHE A 125 7.89 9.18 -5.66
C PHE A 125 6.92 8.22 -5.00
N PHE A 126 7.42 7.17 -4.37
CA PHE A 126 6.63 6.20 -3.64
C PHE A 126 6.56 6.56 -2.15
N SER A 127 5.36 6.41 -1.56
CA SER A 127 5.09 6.63 -0.12
C SER A 127 5.28 8.08 0.35
N PHE A 128 4.19 8.85 0.28
CA PHE A 128 4.14 10.30 0.56
C PHE A 128 4.78 10.71 1.89
N ARG A 129 4.64 9.87 2.92
CA ARG A 129 4.99 10.19 4.31
C ARG A 129 6.48 10.25 4.60
N TYR A 130 7.34 9.75 3.68
CA TYR A 130 8.77 9.65 3.91
C TYR A 130 9.55 10.87 3.39
N TYR A 131 10.72 11.07 4.00
CA TYR A 131 11.65 12.16 3.71
C TYR A 131 11.93 12.36 2.21
N HIS A 132 12.21 11.27 1.49
CA HIS A 132 12.56 11.32 0.07
C HIS A 132 11.40 11.81 -0.80
N ALA A 133 10.16 11.44 -0.49
CA ALA A 133 9.00 11.86 -1.26
C ALA A 133 8.69 13.35 -1.02
N TYR A 134 8.68 13.79 0.24
CA TYR A 134 8.41 15.18 0.59
C TYR A 134 9.46 16.13 0.05
N HIS A 135 10.74 15.90 0.38
CA HIS A 135 11.82 16.80 -0.03
C HIS A 135 12.20 16.62 -1.50
N GLY A 136 12.09 15.40 -2.04
CA GLY A 136 12.37 15.11 -3.43
C GLY A 136 11.37 15.75 -4.38
N ALA A 137 10.07 15.64 -4.12
CA ALA A 137 9.06 16.30 -4.93
C ALA A 137 9.22 17.84 -4.93
N ARG A 138 9.63 18.41 -3.80
CA ARG A 138 9.97 19.85 -3.70
C ARG A 138 11.22 20.25 -4.49
N ALA A 139 12.15 19.34 -4.71
CA ALA A 139 13.35 19.59 -5.51
C ALA A 139 13.08 19.57 -7.03
N VAL A 140 12.06 18.83 -7.48
CA VAL A 140 11.73 18.63 -8.90
C VAL A 140 10.21 18.70 -9.17
N PRO A 141 9.50 19.73 -8.69
CA PRO A 141 8.03 19.72 -8.62
C PRO A 141 7.34 19.61 -9.99
N GLU A 142 7.96 20.13 -11.06
CA GLU A 142 7.40 20.10 -12.42
C GLU A 142 7.40 18.69 -13.04
N ARG A 143 8.19 17.79 -12.48
CA ARG A 143 8.40 16.42 -12.97
C ARG A 143 8.04 15.37 -11.91
N ALA A 144 7.56 15.82 -10.73
CA ALA A 144 7.23 14.94 -9.62
C ALA A 144 5.86 14.30 -9.79
N ILE A 145 5.81 13.00 -9.95
CA ILE A 145 4.60 12.18 -9.89
C ILE A 145 4.60 11.46 -8.55
N LEU A 146 3.51 11.54 -7.81
CA LEU A 146 3.37 10.88 -6.52
C LEU A 146 2.62 9.55 -6.68
N VAL A 147 3.15 8.48 -6.09
CA VAL A 147 2.46 7.21 -5.83
C VAL A 147 2.30 7.13 -4.31
N PRO A 148 1.19 7.62 -3.74
CA PRO A 148 1.15 8.02 -2.35
C PRO A 148 1.30 6.86 -1.38
N THR A 149 0.72 5.70 -1.67
CA THR A 149 0.56 4.56 -0.75
C THR A 149 -0.05 5.01 0.59
N ALA A 150 -1.02 5.92 0.52
CA ALA A 150 -1.66 6.49 1.68
C ALA A 150 -2.71 5.54 2.24
N GLU A 151 -2.67 5.39 3.54
CA GLU A 151 -3.67 4.70 4.34
C GLU A 151 -4.44 5.73 5.17
N ARG A 152 -5.57 5.35 5.75
CA ARG A 152 -6.32 6.21 6.67
C ARG A 152 -5.64 6.26 8.04
N ASP A 153 -4.38 6.66 8.05
CA ASP A 153 -3.59 6.89 9.25
C ASP A 153 -3.46 8.40 9.56
N GLU A 154 -3.00 8.73 10.74
CA GLU A 154 -2.90 10.10 11.22
C GLU A 154 -1.87 10.92 10.43
N ALA A 155 -0.90 10.28 9.77
CA ALA A 155 0.10 10.98 8.98
C ALA A 155 -0.51 11.73 7.79
N ALA A 156 -1.59 11.21 7.19
CA ALA A 156 -2.29 11.86 6.10
C ALA A 156 -2.91 13.21 6.52
N GLY A 157 -3.20 13.38 7.80
CA GLY A 157 -3.75 14.62 8.37
C GLY A 157 -2.72 15.69 8.72
N LEU A 158 -1.41 15.44 8.57
CA LEU A 158 -0.37 16.42 8.83
C LEU A 158 -0.40 17.58 7.80
N SER A 159 -0.32 18.80 8.27
CA SER A 159 -0.47 19.99 7.43
C SER A 159 0.63 20.15 6.38
N ILE A 160 1.82 19.58 6.63
CA ILE A 160 2.94 19.58 5.67
C ILE A 160 2.62 18.87 4.36
N PHE A 161 1.72 17.89 4.36
CA PHE A 161 1.41 17.11 3.16
C PHE A 161 0.35 17.76 2.25
N GLY A 162 -0.45 18.71 2.76
CA GLY A 162 -1.40 19.46 1.93
C GLY A 162 -0.74 20.07 0.69
N PRO A 163 0.33 20.89 0.84
CA PRO A 163 1.08 21.43 -0.29
C PRO A 163 1.68 20.35 -1.21
N LEU A 164 2.15 19.22 -0.67
CA LEU A 164 2.66 18.12 -1.46
C LEU A 164 1.57 17.57 -2.40
N PHE A 165 0.40 17.26 -1.85
CA PHE A 165 -0.71 16.69 -2.62
C PHE A 165 -1.29 17.67 -3.66
N ARG A 166 -1.22 19.00 -3.44
CA ARG A 166 -1.68 20.00 -4.40
C ARG A 166 -0.64 20.43 -5.43
N GLY A 167 0.65 20.27 -5.10
CA GLY A 167 1.75 20.86 -5.87
C GLY A 167 2.54 19.90 -6.74
N VAL A 168 2.27 18.59 -6.71
CA VAL A 168 2.93 17.63 -7.60
C VAL A 168 2.37 17.69 -9.02
N ARG A 169 3.15 17.20 -9.98
CA ARG A 169 2.79 17.16 -11.40
C ARG A 169 1.55 16.30 -11.63
N ALA A 170 1.49 15.11 -11.01
CA ALA A 170 0.36 14.18 -11.03
C ALA A 170 0.38 13.24 -9.84
N ILE A 171 -0.73 12.52 -9.63
CA ILE A 171 -0.84 11.48 -8.61
C ILE A 171 -1.37 10.18 -9.22
N MET A 172 -0.66 9.07 -8.95
CA MET A 172 -1.03 7.71 -9.31
C MET A 172 -1.56 7.00 -8.06
N TYR A 173 -2.86 7.01 -7.87
CA TYR A 173 -3.51 6.44 -6.68
C TYR A 173 -3.58 4.92 -6.73
N ASN A 174 -3.50 4.26 -5.59
CA ASN A 174 -3.67 2.81 -5.47
C ASN A 174 -5.14 2.40 -5.44
N SER A 175 -6.01 3.22 -4.82
CA SER A 175 -7.43 2.95 -4.67
C SER A 175 -8.27 4.22 -4.77
N PHE A 176 -9.57 4.06 -4.92
CA PHE A 176 -10.52 5.18 -4.90
C PHE A 176 -10.58 5.82 -3.50
N GLU A 177 -10.49 5.00 -2.47
CA GLU A 177 -10.49 5.43 -1.07
C GLU A 177 -9.24 6.26 -0.73
N GLU A 178 -8.08 5.87 -1.27
CA GLU A 178 -6.85 6.68 -1.17
C GLU A 178 -7.00 8.04 -1.85
N ARG A 179 -7.57 8.05 -3.06
CA ARG A 179 -7.86 9.30 -3.78
C ARG A 179 -8.76 10.22 -2.96
N ASP A 180 -9.85 9.66 -2.42
CA ASP A 180 -10.84 10.44 -1.69
C ASP A 180 -10.33 10.90 -0.32
N LEU A 181 -9.49 10.10 0.35
CA LEU A 181 -8.77 10.50 1.53
C LEU A 181 -7.88 11.71 1.24
N ILE A 182 -7.03 11.62 0.22
CA ILE A 182 -6.11 12.70 -0.16
C ILE A 182 -6.88 13.95 -0.59
N ALA A 183 -7.94 13.80 -1.37
CA ALA A 183 -8.80 14.91 -1.76
C ALA A 183 -9.45 15.59 -0.55
N GLY A 184 -9.93 14.80 0.41
CA GLY A 184 -10.56 15.29 1.64
C GLY A 184 -9.62 16.08 2.55
N VAL A 185 -8.36 15.64 2.70
CA VAL A 185 -7.37 16.33 3.56
C VAL A 185 -6.66 17.50 2.86
N SER A 186 -6.64 17.55 1.53
CA SER A 186 -5.81 18.53 0.81
C SER A 186 -6.55 19.42 -0.19
N GLY A 187 -7.72 19.02 -0.67
CA GLY A 187 -8.43 19.76 -1.73
C GLY A 187 -7.69 19.76 -3.07
N ASN A 188 -7.02 18.68 -3.43
CA ASN A 188 -6.12 18.58 -4.60
C ASN A 188 -6.81 18.38 -5.96
N GLY A 189 -8.08 18.77 -6.11
CA GLY A 189 -8.88 18.52 -7.32
C GLY A 189 -8.32 19.06 -8.64
N SER A 190 -7.36 20.00 -8.59
CA SER A 190 -6.68 20.54 -9.77
C SER A 190 -5.50 19.68 -10.24
N VAL A 191 -5.07 18.69 -9.46
CA VAL A 191 -3.93 17.82 -9.80
C VAL A 191 -4.41 16.67 -10.68
N PRO A 192 -3.81 16.43 -11.86
CA PRO A 192 -4.09 15.23 -12.63
C PRO A 192 -3.88 13.98 -11.81
N GLY A 193 -4.90 13.13 -11.75
CA GLY A 193 -4.82 11.89 -10.98
C GLY A 193 -5.55 10.76 -11.68
N VAL A 194 -5.09 9.53 -11.44
CA VAL A 194 -5.73 8.31 -11.91
C VAL A 194 -5.59 7.22 -10.86
N VAL A 195 -6.64 6.42 -10.67
CA VAL A 195 -6.57 5.21 -9.84
C VAL A 195 -5.92 4.11 -10.69
N VAL A 196 -4.63 3.91 -10.47
CA VAL A 196 -3.84 2.91 -11.17
C VAL A 196 -3.97 1.55 -10.51
N GLY A 197 -3.78 1.51 -9.19
CA GLY A 197 -3.61 0.27 -8.44
C GLY A 197 -2.21 -0.30 -8.57
N VAL A 198 -2.07 -1.56 -8.21
CA VAL A 198 -0.83 -2.34 -8.35
C VAL A 198 -1.16 -3.61 -9.10
N GLY A 199 -0.37 -3.94 -10.10
CA GLY A 199 -0.43 -5.26 -10.74
C GLY A 199 0.16 -6.33 -9.82
N SER A 200 -0.24 -7.57 -10.02
CA SER A 200 0.39 -8.72 -9.36
C SER A 200 0.77 -9.79 -10.38
N GLU A 201 1.86 -10.49 -10.09
CA GLU A 201 2.36 -11.61 -10.92
C GLU A 201 1.64 -12.90 -10.51
N VAL A 202 0.37 -13.00 -10.85
CA VAL A 202 -0.40 -14.21 -10.59
C VAL A 202 -0.01 -15.28 -11.62
N PRO A 203 0.46 -16.48 -11.19
CA PRO A 203 0.87 -17.52 -12.11
C PRO A 203 -0.33 -18.08 -12.87
N GLY A 204 -0.09 -18.45 -14.15
CA GLY A 204 -1.13 -19.05 -14.99
C GLY A 204 -1.53 -20.46 -14.57
N GLN A 205 -0.69 -21.15 -13.79
CA GLN A 205 -0.94 -22.49 -13.26
C GLN A 205 -0.52 -22.56 -11.80
N THR A 206 -1.30 -23.27 -11.00
CA THR A 206 -1.06 -23.56 -9.58
C THR A 206 -1.31 -25.04 -9.32
N ASP A 207 -0.67 -25.59 -8.30
CA ASP A 207 -0.91 -26.97 -7.83
C ASP A 207 -1.43 -26.98 -6.36
N PRO A 208 -2.76 -26.78 -6.17
CA PRO A 208 -3.39 -26.82 -4.85
C PRO A 208 -3.13 -28.13 -4.09
N GLU A 209 -3.06 -29.26 -4.80
CA GLU A 209 -2.84 -30.57 -4.19
C GLU A 209 -1.40 -30.74 -3.71
N ARG A 210 -0.42 -30.18 -4.43
CA ARG A 210 0.97 -30.10 -3.95
C ARG A 210 1.04 -29.41 -2.60
N PHE A 211 0.38 -28.25 -2.48
CA PHE A 211 0.36 -27.50 -1.22
C PHE A 211 -0.27 -28.27 -0.09
N ARG A 212 -1.43 -28.90 -0.34
CA ARG A 212 -2.12 -29.74 0.65
C ARG A 212 -1.24 -30.89 1.12
N ARG A 213 -0.61 -31.63 0.21
CA ARG A 213 0.30 -32.74 0.55
C ARG A 213 1.52 -32.26 1.33
N LYS A 214 2.16 -31.18 0.87
CA LYS A 214 3.37 -30.63 1.49
C LYS A 214 3.17 -30.23 2.94
N TYR A 215 2.02 -29.63 3.26
CA TYR A 215 1.74 -29.08 4.59
C TYR A 215 0.76 -29.93 5.42
N GLY A 216 0.35 -31.08 4.94
CA GLY A 216 -0.55 -32.01 5.66
C GLY A 216 -1.93 -31.39 5.92
N LEU A 217 -2.53 -30.76 4.92
CA LEU A 217 -3.82 -30.07 5.01
C LEU A 217 -4.92 -30.90 4.37
N ASP A 218 -5.60 -31.70 5.16
CA ASP A 218 -6.69 -32.59 4.75
C ASP A 218 -8.09 -31.95 4.88
N ARG A 219 -8.20 -30.85 5.62
CA ARG A 219 -9.45 -30.13 5.89
C ARG A 219 -9.63 -28.94 4.94
N ARG A 220 -10.87 -28.46 4.87
CA ARG A 220 -11.18 -27.17 4.26
C ARG A 220 -10.61 -26.04 5.11
N PHE A 221 -10.10 -24.97 4.47
CA PHE A 221 -9.44 -23.90 5.20
C PHE A 221 -9.64 -22.53 4.56
N ALA A 222 -9.65 -21.51 5.43
CA ALA A 222 -9.41 -20.13 5.08
C ALA A 222 -7.91 -19.83 5.21
N ILE A 223 -7.35 -19.04 4.31
CA ILE A 223 -5.94 -18.66 4.34
C ILE A 223 -5.75 -17.19 4.67
N TYR A 224 -4.75 -16.89 5.48
CA TYR A 224 -4.19 -15.55 5.66
C TYR A 224 -2.75 -15.54 5.14
N VAL A 225 -2.41 -14.52 4.36
CA VAL A 225 -1.05 -14.35 3.83
C VAL A 225 -0.58 -12.92 4.13
N GLY A 226 0.51 -12.80 4.86
CA GLY A 226 1.11 -11.52 5.23
C GLY A 226 1.82 -11.57 6.57
N ARG A 227 2.38 -10.42 6.99
CA ARG A 227 2.97 -10.30 8.32
C ARG A 227 1.88 -10.40 9.39
N ILE A 228 2.10 -11.29 10.37
CA ILE A 228 1.14 -11.54 11.45
C ILE A 228 1.45 -10.58 12.59
N ASP A 229 0.70 -9.48 12.65
CA ASP A 229 0.85 -8.46 13.70
C ASP A 229 -0.50 -7.82 14.09
N VAL A 230 -0.45 -6.93 15.09
CA VAL A 230 -1.64 -6.24 15.63
C VAL A 230 -2.23 -5.29 14.57
N ASN A 231 -1.40 -4.56 13.82
CA ASN A 231 -1.87 -3.58 12.84
C ASN A 231 -2.58 -4.25 11.66
N LYS A 232 -2.16 -5.47 11.33
CA LYS A 232 -2.83 -6.31 10.32
C LYS A 232 -4.08 -7.04 10.87
N GLY A 233 -4.55 -6.69 12.06
CA GLY A 233 -5.79 -7.25 12.64
C GLY A 233 -5.70 -8.71 13.08
N CYS A 234 -4.50 -9.31 13.10
CA CYS A 234 -4.35 -10.74 13.36
C CYS A 234 -4.76 -11.14 14.79
N LYS A 235 -4.61 -10.23 15.78
CA LYS A 235 -5.07 -10.49 17.15
C LYS A 235 -6.58 -10.72 17.21
N GLU A 236 -7.35 -9.89 16.53
CA GLU A 236 -8.79 -10.01 16.41
C GLU A 236 -9.19 -11.25 15.60
N LEU A 237 -8.52 -11.50 14.48
CA LEU A 237 -8.72 -12.71 13.68
C LEU A 237 -8.58 -13.98 14.53
N PHE A 238 -7.55 -14.06 15.38
CA PHE A 238 -7.32 -15.21 16.26
C PHE A 238 -8.43 -15.39 17.26
N GLU A 239 -8.91 -14.30 17.85
CA GLU A 239 -10.02 -14.35 18.80
C GLU A 239 -11.32 -14.79 18.11
N PHE A 240 -11.66 -14.19 16.99
CA PHE A 240 -12.87 -14.50 16.25
C PHE A 240 -12.86 -15.94 15.74
N HIS A 241 -11.75 -16.38 15.16
CA HIS A 241 -11.63 -17.76 14.68
C HIS A 241 -11.70 -18.78 15.82
N ARG A 242 -11.08 -18.50 16.97
CA ARG A 242 -11.16 -19.36 18.16
C ARG A 242 -12.60 -19.50 18.66
N ARG A 243 -13.37 -18.42 18.71
CA ARG A 243 -14.79 -18.43 19.11
C ARG A 243 -15.61 -19.22 18.10
N TYR A 244 -15.43 -18.98 16.80
CA TYR A 244 -16.08 -19.72 15.72
C TYR A 244 -15.79 -21.24 15.81
N ALA A 245 -14.54 -21.62 15.94
CA ALA A 245 -14.13 -23.02 15.96
C ALA A 245 -14.61 -23.81 17.19
N ARG A 246 -14.99 -23.11 18.29
CA ARG A 246 -15.55 -23.77 19.49
C ARG A 246 -17.00 -24.23 19.33
N VAL A 247 -17.75 -23.60 18.45
CA VAL A 247 -19.20 -23.84 18.31
C VAL A 247 -19.55 -24.62 17.04
N GLU A 248 -18.61 -24.72 16.09
CA GLU A 248 -18.82 -25.44 14.83
C GLU A 248 -18.33 -26.89 14.94
N GLU A 249 -19.13 -27.84 14.47
CA GLU A 249 -18.71 -29.26 14.39
C GLU A 249 -17.54 -29.47 13.41
N ARG A 250 -17.57 -28.75 12.29
CA ARG A 250 -16.57 -28.85 11.20
C ARG A 250 -16.11 -27.46 10.79
N PRO A 251 -15.35 -26.76 11.66
CA PRO A 251 -14.91 -25.42 11.35
C PRO A 251 -13.91 -25.42 10.20
N LEU A 252 -13.94 -24.37 9.37
CA LEU A 252 -12.85 -24.09 8.45
C LEU A 252 -11.57 -23.90 9.25
N GLN A 253 -10.51 -24.59 8.86
CA GLN A 253 -9.18 -24.39 9.45
C GLN A 253 -8.65 -23.00 9.05
N LEU A 254 -7.88 -22.36 9.91
CA LEU A 254 -7.17 -21.13 9.60
C LEU A 254 -5.71 -21.45 9.31
N VAL A 255 -5.28 -21.25 8.07
CA VAL A 255 -3.89 -21.41 7.64
C VAL A 255 -3.23 -20.05 7.55
N LEU A 256 -2.09 -19.88 8.21
CA LEU A 256 -1.36 -18.61 8.31
C LEU A 256 -0.02 -18.74 7.61
N CYS A 257 0.21 -17.92 6.59
CA CYS A 257 1.46 -17.82 5.84
C CYS A 257 2.10 -16.44 6.09
N GLY A 258 3.28 -16.42 6.69
CA GLY A 258 4.04 -15.21 6.94
C GLY A 258 4.78 -15.22 8.26
N HIS A 259 5.65 -14.23 8.43
CA HIS A 259 6.39 -14.04 9.67
C HIS A 259 5.47 -13.51 10.78
N SER A 260 5.56 -14.09 11.98
CA SER A 260 4.72 -13.70 13.10
C SER A 260 5.48 -12.85 14.12
N LEU A 261 4.83 -11.74 14.52
CA LEU A 261 5.23 -10.90 15.66
C LEU A 261 4.28 -11.13 16.86
N LEU A 262 3.30 -12.02 16.73
CA LEU A 262 2.34 -12.37 17.77
C LEU A 262 2.48 -13.85 18.14
N PRO A 263 2.15 -14.25 19.37
CA PRO A 263 1.96 -15.65 19.71
C PRO A 263 0.86 -16.27 18.82
N ILE A 264 1.17 -17.39 18.20
CA ILE A 264 0.18 -18.14 17.42
C ILE A 264 -0.70 -18.96 18.38
N PRO A 265 -2.03 -18.95 18.21
CA PRO A 265 -2.91 -19.75 19.04
C PRO A 265 -2.59 -21.25 19.00
N ASP A 266 -2.47 -21.88 20.16
CA ASP A 266 -2.39 -23.34 20.27
C ASP A 266 -3.81 -23.93 20.06
N SER A 267 -4.07 -24.39 18.84
CA SER A 267 -5.38 -24.87 18.42
C SER A 267 -5.24 -25.87 17.25
N PRO A 268 -5.98 -26.99 17.27
CA PRO A 268 -5.98 -27.94 16.14
C PRO A 268 -6.62 -27.36 14.87
N HIS A 269 -7.25 -26.19 14.98
CA HIS A 269 -7.90 -25.50 13.87
C HIS A 269 -7.07 -24.34 13.31
N VAL A 270 -5.83 -24.11 13.82
CA VAL A 270 -4.90 -23.09 13.33
C VAL A 270 -3.59 -23.75 12.91
N ARG A 271 -3.13 -23.45 11.70
CA ARG A 271 -1.85 -23.93 11.18
C ARG A 271 -1.01 -22.73 10.74
N HIS A 272 0.14 -22.55 11.39
CA HIS A 272 1.12 -21.53 11.00
C HIS A 272 2.25 -22.21 10.21
N LEU A 273 2.46 -21.76 8.99
CA LEU A 273 3.45 -22.33 8.06
C LEU A 273 4.74 -21.50 8.02
N GLY A 274 4.78 -20.36 8.73
CA GLY A 274 5.90 -19.42 8.62
C GLY A 274 5.90 -18.68 7.28
N PHE A 275 7.05 -18.13 6.91
CA PHE A 275 7.26 -17.56 5.59
C PHE A 275 7.33 -18.69 4.55
N VAL A 276 6.56 -18.57 3.49
CA VAL A 276 6.51 -19.54 2.39
C VAL A 276 6.99 -18.89 1.09
N PRO A 277 7.65 -19.64 0.18
CA PRO A 277 7.99 -19.16 -1.16
C PRO A 277 6.75 -18.73 -1.96
N ASP A 278 6.92 -17.88 -2.98
CA ASP A 278 5.79 -17.40 -3.80
C ASP A 278 5.01 -18.54 -4.46
N GLU A 279 5.68 -19.59 -4.94
CA GLU A 279 5.03 -20.77 -5.49
C GLU A 279 4.06 -21.40 -4.48
N ASP A 280 4.51 -21.64 -3.24
CA ASP A 280 3.66 -22.18 -2.18
C ASP A 280 2.56 -21.20 -1.75
N LYS A 281 2.84 -19.89 -1.77
CA LYS A 281 1.84 -18.84 -1.50
C LYS A 281 0.67 -18.94 -2.49
N PHE A 282 0.97 -18.99 -3.78
CA PHE A 282 -0.06 -19.05 -4.81
C PHE A 282 -0.81 -20.39 -4.80
N ASP A 283 -0.11 -21.50 -4.62
CA ASP A 283 -0.74 -22.80 -4.48
C ASP A 283 -1.63 -22.88 -3.24
N GLY A 284 -1.19 -22.27 -2.13
CA GLY A 284 -1.96 -22.19 -0.88
C GLY A 284 -3.23 -21.35 -1.03
N ILE A 285 -3.14 -20.19 -1.68
CA ILE A 285 -4.30 -19.38 -1.99
C ILE A 285 -5.25 -20.18 -2.89
N ALA A 286 -4.75 -20.81 -3.93
CA ALA A 286 -5.56 -21.63 -4.85
C ALA A 286 -6.17 -22.86 -4.17
N ALA A 287 -5.54 -23.44 -3.13
CA ALA A 287 -6.04 -24.57 -2.35
C ALA A 287 -7.10 -24.16 -1.31
N SER A 288 -7.17 -22.89 -0.92
CA SER A 288 -8.07 -22.40 0.12
C SER A 288 -9.52 -22.25 -0.36
N ASP A 289 -10.45 -22.20 0.57
CA ASP A 289 -11.84 -21.84 0.29
C ASP A 289 -12.00 -20.33 0.08
N LEU A 290 -11.24 -19.53 0.83
CA LEU A 290 -11.22 -18.07 0.79
C LEU A 290 -9.93 -17.51 1.37
N LEU A 291 -9.59 -16.28 0.98
CA LEU A 291 -8.60 -15.46 1.66
C LEU A 291 -9.28 -14.63 2.76
N VAL A 292 -8.69 -14.57 3.96
CA VAL A 292 -9.13 -13.65 5.03
C VAL A 292 -8.20 -12.45 5.11
N MET A 293 -8.76 -11.25 5.07
CA MET A 293 -8.05 -9.97 5.17
C MET A 293 -8.53 -9.19 6.39
N PRO A 294 -7.92 -9.40 7.58
CA PRO A 294 -8.35 -8.77 8.81
C PRO A 294 -7.79 -7.36 9.03
N SER A 295 -6.97 -6.84 8.11
CA SER A 295 -6.28 -5.56 8.22
C SER A 295 -7.24 -4.40 8.49
N TYR A 296 -6.83 -3.48 9.38
CA TYR A 296 -7.55 -2.23 9.63
C TYR A 296 -7.18 -1.14 8.61
N PHE A 297 -5.98 -1.20 8.05
CA PHE A 297 -5.43 -0.20 7.14
C PHE A 297 -4.77 -0.89 5.95
N GLU A 298 -5.14 -0.45 4.75
CA GLU A 298 -4.52 -0.81 3.49
C GLU A 298 -4.65 0.36 2.50
N SER A 299 -3.65 0.57 1.67
CA SER A 299 -3.78 1.46 0.51
C SER A 299 -4.32 0.74 -0.71
N LEU A 300 -4.13 -0.61 -0.78
CA LEU A 300 -4.69 -1.49 -1.81
C LEU A 300 -4.77 -2.91 -1.25
N SER A 301 -4.05 -3.74 -0.99
CA SER A 301 -3.92 -5.17 -0.71
C SER A 301 -3.61 -6.00 -1.95
N MET A 302 -2.31 -6.20 -2.19
CA MET A 302 -1.85 -7.05 -3.29
C MET A 302 -2.33 -8.50 -3.12
N VAL A 303 -2.36 -9.01 -1.89
CA VAL A 303 -2.79 -10.40 -1.61
C VAL A 303 -4.27 -10.62 -1.93
N ALA A 304 -5.13 -9.62 -1.70
CA ALA A 304 -6.53 -9.70 -2.13
C ALA A 304 -6.65 -9.77 -3.66
N LEU A 305 -5.84 -8.99 -4.38
CA LEU A 305 -5.77 -9.05 -5.84
C LEU A 305 -5.23 -10.41 -6.34
N GLU A 306 -4.24 -10.97 -5.66
CA GLU A 306 -3.71 -12.31 -5.95
C GLU A 306 -4.78 -13.39 -5.76
N ALA A 307 -5.55 -13.31 -4.68
CA ALA A 307 -6.66 -14.24 -4.44
C ALA A 307 -7.74 -14.14 -5.53
N TRP A 308 -8.12 -12.93 -5.91
CA TRP A 308 -9.05 -12.72 -7.01
C TRP A 308 -8.48 -13.19 -8.35
N GLY A 309 -7.21 -12.92 -8.64
CA GLY A 309 -6.55 -13.44 -9.84
C GLY A 309 -6.59 -14.96 -9.95
N LEU A 310 -6.55 -15.65 -8.80
CA LEU A 310 -6.71 -17.12 -8.68
C LEU A 310 -8.17 -17.59 -8.56
N GLY A 311 -9.14 -16.67 -8.66
CA GLY A 311 -10.56 -17.00 -8.54
C GLY A 311 -10.99 -17.40 -7.14
N ARG A 312 -10.34 -16.86 -6.11
CA ARG A 312 -10.70 -17.09 -4.70
C ARG A 312 -11.40 -15.89 -4.10
N PRO A 313 -12.52 -16.09 -3.39
CA PRO A 313 -13.22 -15.00 -2.72
C PRO A 313 -12.43 -14.50 -1.51
N VAL A 314 -12.75 -13.28 -1.08
CA VAL A 314 -12.12 -12.63 0.07
C VAL A 314 -13.15 -12.40 1.18
N LEU A 315 -12.76 -12.64 2.44
CA LEU A 315 -13.47 -12.16 3.61
C LEU A 315 -12.67 -11.03 4.25
N ALA A 316 -13.17 -9.81 4.19
CA ALA A 316 -12.45 -8.60 4.52
C ALA A 316 -12.96 -7.92 5.81
N ASN A 317 -12.08 -7.23 6.53
CA ASN A 317 -12.49 -6.36 7.63
C ASN A 317 -13.15 -5.09 7.08
N ALA A 318 -14.42 -4.84 7.39
CA ALA A 318 -15.18 -3.68 6.96
C ALA A 318 -14.68 -2.35 7.55
N ARG A 319 -13.85 -2.39 8.60
CA ARG A 319 -13.21 -1.18 9.15
C ARG A 319 -12.08 -0.65 8.27
N CYS A 320 -11.62 -1.45 7.30
CA CYS A 320 -10.73 -1.01 6.24
C CYS A 320 -11.56 -0.58 5.02
N ASP A 321 -11.69 0.72 4.84
CA ASP A 321 -12.50 1.30 3.76
C ASP A 321 -12.08 0.75 2.38
N VAL A 322 -10.77 0.57 2.15
CA VAL A 322 -10.23 0.04 0.89
C VAL A 322 -10.68 -1.39 0.63
N LEU A 323 -10.57 -2.28 1.63
CA LEU A 323 -10.95 -3.68 1.49
C LEU A 323 -12.47 -3.83 1.29
N GLN A 324 -13.27 -3.08 2.06
CA GLN A 324 -14.72 -3.06 1.91
C GLN A 324 -15.10 -2.55 0.53
N GLY A 325 -14.53 -1.41 0.10
CA GLY A 325 -14.83 -0.81 -1.20
C GLY A 325 -14.44 -1.72 -2.36
N GLN A 326 -13.31 -2.43 -2.25
CA GLN A 326 -12.92 -3.42 -3.26
C GLN A 326 -13.87 -4.62 -3.32
N CYS A 327 -14.31 -5.16 -2.17
CA CYS A 327 -15.31 -6.24 -2.15
C CYS A 327 -16.63 -5.79 -2.80
N LEU A 328 -17.09 -4.57 -2.53
CA LEU A 328 -18.30 -4.01 -3.13
C LEU A 328 -18.18 -3.85 -4.65
N ARG A 329 -17.07 -3.27 -5.12
CA ARG A 329 -16.86 -3.02 -6.58
C ARG A 329 -16.63 -4.30 -7.36
N SER A 330 -15.94 -5.26 -6.77
CA SER A 330 -15.65 -6.54 -7.44
C SER A 330 -16.79 -7.54 -7.36
N ASN A 331 -17.71 -7.38 -6.40
CA ASN A 331 -18.66 -8.41 -5.99
C ASN A 331 -17.96 -9.79 -5.81
N ALA A 332 -16.78 -9.77 -5.17
CA ALA A 332 -15.87 -10.92 -5.10
C ALA A 332 -15.47 -11.29 -3.68
N GLY A 333 -16.28 -10.91 -2.71
CA GLY A 333 -16.04 -11.21 -1.31
C GLY A 333 -17.14 -10.69 -0.41
N LEU A 334 -17.03 -11.10 0.85
CA LEU A 334 -17.85 -10.60 1.95
C LEU A 334 -16.98 -9.76 2.88
N PHE A 335 -17.60 -8.99 3.75
CA PHE A 335 -16.89 -8.22 4.76
C PHE A 335 -17.62 -8.28 6.10
N TYR A 336 -16.89 -8.04 7.18
CA TYR A 336 -17.38 -8.10 8.54
C TYR A 336 -16.92 -6.91 9.38
N ALA A 337 -17.74 -6.40 10.27
CA ALA A 337 -17.39 -5.37 11.24
C ALA A 337 -17.20 -5.93 12.67
N GLY A 338 -17.67 -7.16 12.93
CA GLY A 338 -17.56 -7.81 14.22
C GLY A 338 -17.64 -9.33 14.14
N TYR A 339 -17.62 -9.97 15.33
CA TYR A 339 -17.57 -11.43 15.43
C TYR A 339 -18.74 -12.14 14.77
N ASP A 340 -19.97 -11.66 14.98
CA ASP A 340 -21.16 -12.36 14.52
C ASP A 340 -21.20 -12.40 12.98
N GLU A 341 -20.86 -11.29 12.34
CA GLU A 341 -20.73 -11.22 10.87
C GLU A 341 -19.58 -12.09 10.36
N PHE A 342 -18.42 -12.08 11.05
CA PHE A 342 -17.29 -12.94 10.72
C PHE A 342 -17.66 -14.42 10.77
N ALA A 343 -18.28 -14.85 11.84
CA ALA A 343 -18.68 -16.25 12.03
C ALA A 343 -19.74 -16.67 11.00
N GLU A 344 -20.74 -15.83 10.74
CA GLU A 344 -21.78 -16.13 9.75
C GLU A 344 -21.22 -16.15 8.33
N ALA A 345 -20.29 -15.26 7.99
CA ALA A 345 -19.61 -15.31 6.70
C ALA A 345 -18.82 -16.62 6.50
N LEU A 346 -18.08 -17.09 7.51
CA LEU A 346 -17.39 -18.37 7.44
C LEU A 346 -18.37 -19.55 7.28
N ARG A 347 -19.51 -19.53 8.01
CA ARG A 347 -20.59 -20.52 7.83
C ARG A 347 -21.15 -20.51 6.42
N TRP A 348 -21.39 -19.32 5.89
CA TRP A 348 -21.89 -19.15 4.53
C TRP A 348 -20.90 -19.72 3.50
N PHE A 349 -19.61 -19.41 3.58
CA PHE A 349 -18.59 -19.99 2.71
C PHE A 349 -18.50 -21.51 2.83
N ALA A 350 -18.74 -22.06 4.02
CA ALA A 350 -18.75 -23.50 4.24
C ALA A 350 -19.96 -24.18 3.59
N ARG A 351 -21.14 -23.56 3.66
CA ARG A 351 -22.43 -24.13 3.23
C ARG A 351 -22.73 -23.90 1.75
N GLU A 352 -22.20 -22.80 1.16
CA GLU A 352 -22.53 -22.32 -0.19
C GLU A 352 -21.33 -22.34 -1.16
N PRO A 353 -20.66 -23.50 -1.35
CA PRO A 353 -19.41 -23.54 -2.13
C PRO A 353 -19.60 -23.15 -3.60
N ALA A 354 -20.78 -23.34 -4.17
CA ALA A 354 -21.08 -22.91 -5.54
C ALA A 354 -21.14 -21.38 -5.65
N ARG A 355 -21.79 -20.71 -4.69
CA ARG A 355 -21.85 -19.25 -4.64
C ARG A 355 -20.49 -18.65 -4.30
N ALA A 356 -19.72 -19.28 -3.41
CA ALA A 356 -18.35 -18.89 -3.11
C ALA A 356 -17.46 -18.91 -4.37
N ARG A 357 -17.59 -19.95 -5.20
CA ARG A 357 -16.89 -19.99 -6.50
C ARG A 357 -17.33 -18.87 -7.44
N ALA A 358 -18.62 -18.55 -7.50
CA ALA A 358 -19.11 -17.44 -8.31
C ALA A 358 -18.52 -16.10 -7.87
N LEU A 359 -18.39 -15.82 -6.55
CA LEU A 359 -17.66 -14.66 -6.03
C LEU A 359 -16.19 -14.68 -6.48
N GLY A 360 -15.54 -15.84 -6.43
CA GLY A 360 -14.15 -15.98 -6.91
C GLY A 360 -14.01 -15.66 -8.40
N GLU A 361 -14.93 -16.11 -9.25
CA GLU A 361 -14.92 -15.80 -10.69
C GLU A 361 -15.18 -14.30 -10.97
N ASN A 362 -16.08 -13.66 -10.20
CA ASN A 362 -16.22 -12.20 -10.24
C ASN A 362 -14.89 -11.51 -9.92
N GLY A 363 -14.16 -12.01 -8.92
CA GLY A 363 -12.84 -11.52 -8.53
C GLY A 363 -11.82 -11.66 -9.65
N ARG A 364 -11.78 -12.82 -10.32
CA ARG A 364 -10.89 -13.06 -11.46
C ARG A 364 -11.14 -12.08 -12.60
N GLU A 365 -12.40 -11.86 -12.93
CA GLU A 365 -12.77 -10.91 -13.98
C GLU A 365 -12.44 -9.47 -13.56
N PHE A 366 -12.68 -9.08 -12.31
CA PHE A 366 -12.32 -7.78 -11.76
C PHE A 366 -10.79 -7.55 -11.81
N PHE A 367 -9.99 -8.53 -11.37
CA PHE A 367 -8.54 -8.49 -11.47
C PHE A 367 -8.09 -8.31 -12.92
N ARG A 368 -8.59 -9.14 -13.82
CA ARG A 368 -8.23 -9.09 -15.25
C ARG A 368 -8.52 -7.74 -15.89
N ARG A 369 -9.66 -7.13 -15.57
CA ARG A 369 -10.09 -5.84 -16.15
C ARG A 369 -9.36 -4.64 -15.59
N HIS A 370 -8.94 -4.69 -14.31
CA HIS A 370 -8.50 -3.49 -13.60
C HIS A 370 -7.05 -3.55 -13.12
N TYR A 371 -6.50 -4.76 -12.87
CA TYR A 371 -5.22 -4.95 -12.18
C TYR A 371 -4.23 -5.86 -12.92
N ALA A 372 -4.60 -6.46 -14.05
CA ALA A 372 -3.64 -7.15 -14.90
C ALA A 372 -2.56 -6.15 -15.40
N TRP A 373 -1.32 -6.59 -15.48
CA TRP A 373 -0.19 -5.71 -15.81
C TRP A 373 -0.39 -4.88 -17.09
N PRO A 374 -0.92 -5.41 -18.21
CA PRO A 374 -1.16 -4.58 -19.40
C PRO A 374 -2.12 -3.40 -19.15
N VAL A 375 -3.07 -3.56 -18.21
CA VAL A 375 -4.00 -2.49 -17.81
C VAL A 375 -3.27 -1.45 -16.96
N ILE A 376 -2.46 -1.89 -15.99
CA ILE A 376 -1.68 -1.01 -15.13
C ILE A 376 -0.64 -0.22 -15.95
N GLU A 377 0.14 -0.90 -16.81
CA GLU A 377 1.13 -0.27 -17.68
C GLU A 377 0.49 0.82 -18.55
N ARG A 378 -0.66 0.52 -19.17
CA ARG A 378 -1.41 1.50 -19.98
C ARG A 378 -1.81 2.74 -19.18
N LYS A 379 -2.31 2.59 -17.96
CA LYS A 379 -2.68 3.73 -17.10
C LYS A 379 -1.48 4.65 -16.80
N TYR A 380 -0.28 4.09 -16.60
CA TYR A 380 0.95 4.88 -16.47
C TYR A 380 1.30 5.61 -17.76
N LEU A 381 1.31 4.91 -18.90
CA LEU A 381 1.65 5.49 -20.20
C LEU A 381 0.65 6.58 -20.61
N ASP A 382 -0.65 6.35 -20.45
CA ASP A 382 -1.69 7.34 -20.74
C ASP A 382 -1.51 8.60 -19.87
N MET A 383 -1.08 8.46 -18.60
CA MET A 383 -0.77 9.61 -17.77
C MET A 383 0.46 10.37 -18.29
N PHE A 384 1.54 9.69 -18.64
CA PHE A 384 2.73 10.34 -19.21
C PHE A 384 2.39 11.10 -20.49
N ASP A 385 1.60 10.51 -21.38
CA ASP A 385 1.13 11.15 -22.61
C ASP A 385 0.24 12.37 -22.32
N ARG A 386 -0.63 12.29 -21.31
CA ARG A 386 -1.43 13.42 -20.85
C ARG A 386 -0.55 14.55 -20.35
N LEU A 387 0.43 14.26 -19.51
CA LEU A 387 1.32 15.26 -18.94
C LEU A 387 2.23 15.91 -19.98
N ALA A 388 2.67 15.16 -20.99
CA ALA A 388 3.44 15.70 -22.10
C ALA A 388 2.64 16.72 -22.91
N ARG A 389 1.32 16.48 -23.09
CA ARG A 389 0.41 17.41 -23.78
C ARG A 389 0.01 18.63 -22.96
N GLU A 390 0.00 18.50 -21.62
CA GLU A 390 -0.42 19.60 -20.71
C GLU A 390 0.57 20.77 -20.72
N GLY A 391 1.86 20.54 -20.99
CA GLY A 391 2.90 21.57 -20.93
C GLY A 391 3.19 22.04 -19.49
N GLU A 392 3.24 23.34 -19.24
CA GLU A 392 3.52 23.90 -17.92
C GLU A 392 2.37 23.64 -16.93
N ALA A 393 2.73 23.48 -15.65
CA ALA A 393 1.80 23.23 -14.56
C ALA A 393 1.99 24.28 -13.44
N PRO A 394 1.31 25.44 -13.48
CA PRO A 394 1.48 26.51 -12.51
C PRO A 394 1.28 26.09 -11.05
N ARG A 395 0.47 25.06 -10.79
CA ARG A 395 0.24 24.48 -9.45
C ARG A 395 1.52 24.02 -8.76
N THR A 396 2.54 23.63 -9.51
CA THR A 396 3.81 23.15 -8.95
C THR A 396 4.60 24.26 -8.24
N ALA A 397 4.26 25.53 -8.46
CA ALA A 397 4.87 26.67 -7.79
C ALA A 397 4.67 26.62 -6.25
N GLU A 398 3.60 25.98 -5.76
CA GLU A 398 3.37 25.81 -4.31
C GLU A 398 4.52 25.01 -3.65
N LEU A 399 5.06 24.00 -4.33
CA LEU A 399 6.18 23.22 -3.81
C LEU A 399 7.54 23.92 -3.94
N ARG A 400 7.69 24.85 -4.87
CA ARG A 400 8.92 25.66 -5.01
C ARG A 400 9.08 26.67 -3.88
N ALA A 401 7.98 27.12 -3.30
CA ALA A 401 8.03 28.09 -2.23
C ALA A 401 8.91 27.57 -1.09
N PRO A 402 9.98 28.29 -0.68
CA PRO A 402 10.81 27.87 0.43
C PRO A 402 9.94 27.77 1.68
N LEU A 403 10.17 26.74 2.50
CA LEU A 403 9.56 26.70 3.82
C LEU A 403 10.02 27.94 4.58
N PRO A 404 9.12 28.86 4.96
CA PRO A 404 9.52 30.15 5.53
C PRO A 404 10.33 29.92 6.79
N ARG A 405 11.58 30.43 6.86
CA ARG A 405 12.42 30.32 8.06
C ARG A 405 11.74 30.91 9.30
N TRP A 406 10.90 31.94 9.13
CA TRP A 406 10.10 32.54 10.20
C TRP A 406 8.92 31.68 10.66
N TRP A 407 8.44 30.76 9.82
CA TRP A 407 7.41 29.77 10.21
C TRP A 407 7.96 28.73 11.19
N ALA A 408 9.22 28.37 11.06
CA ALA A 408 9.91 27.51 12.01
C ALA A 408 10.00 28.10 13.44
N GLY A 409 9.82 29.39 13.59
CA GLY A 409 9.81 30.09 14.89
C GLY A 409 8.44 30.50 15.44
N ARG A 410 7.36 30.37 14.63
CA ARG A 410 6.01 30.69 15.10
C ARG A 410 5.35 29.47 15.71
N THR A 411 4.90 29.60 16.94
CA THR A 411 3.97 28.66 17.61
C THR A 411 2.56 28.86 17.05
N ARG A 412 2.31 28.49 15.79
CA ARG A 412 0.95 28.33 15.31
C ARG A 412 0.47 27.02 15.85
N SER A 413 -0.53 27.01 16.72
CA SER A 413 -1.17 25.81 17.19
C SER A 413 -1.92 25.17 16.01
N LEU A 414 -1.45 24.04 15.56
CA LEU A 414 -2.15 23.16 14.63
C LEU A 414 -3.02 22.20 15.41
N LEU A 415 -4.16 21.83 14.85
CA LEU A 415 -4.99 20.77 15.39
C LEU A 415 -4.25 19.42 15.31
N PRO A 416 -4.58 18.44 16.15
CA PRO A 416 -4.09 17.07 15.99
C PRO A 416 -4.36 16.54 14.58
N ALA A 417 -3.39 15.82 14.00
CA ALA A 417 -3.53 15.29 12.66
C ALA A 417 -4.65 14.22 12.57
N ALA A 418 -4.89 13.48 13.65
CA ALA A 418 -6.01 12.54 13.76
C ALA A 418 -7.36 13.23 13.49
N SER A 419 -7.57 14.45 14.02
CA SER A 419 -8.82 15.19 13.80
C SER A 419 -9.07 15.54 12.33
N ALA A 420 -8.02 15.78 11.54
CA ALA A 420 -8.15 16.06 10.10
C ALA A 420 -8.58 14.80 9.34
N VAL A 421 -8.00 13.64 9.67
CA VAL A 421 -8.36 12.35 9.06
C VAL A 421 -9.77 11.92 9.45
N ASP A 422 -10.17 12.12 10.71
CA ASP A 422 -11.51 11.77 11.19
C ASP A 422 -12.60 12.61 10.51
N ALA A 423 -12.30 13.84 10.11
CA ALA A 423 -13.22 14.72 9.39
C ALA A 423 -13.45 14.30 7.93
N VAL A 424 -12.58 13.48 7.35
CA VAL A 424 -12.74 12.98 5.97
C VAL A 424 -13.86 11.95 5.92
N PRO A 425 -14.87 12.10 5.03
CA PRO A 425 -15.90 11.09 4.85
C PRO A 425 -15.30 9.70 4.58
N ARG A 426 -15.81 8.69 5.26
CA ARG A 426 -15.39 7.31 5.02
C ARG A 426 -15.92 6.82 3.69
N GLY A 427 -15.01 6.42 2.85
CA GLY A 427 -15.24 5.57 1.70
C GLY A 427 -16.03 6.19 0.55
N ALA A 428 -15.36 6.41 -0.55
CA ALA A 428 -15.99 6.44 -1.87
C ALA A 428 -16.80 5.16 -2.16
N SER A 429 -16.76 4.18 -1.24
CA SER A 429 -17.57 2.97 -1.25
C SER A 429 -19.09 3.24 -1.30
N ARG A 430 -19.54 4.46 -0.97
CA ARG A 430 -20.96 4.82 -0.97
C ARG A 430 -21.44 5.60 -2.19
N GLY A 431 -20.59 5.96 -3.12
CA GLY A 431 -21.04 6.88 -4.14
C GLY A 431 -20.33 6.78 -5.46
N GLY A 432 -21.04 6.37 -6.46
CA GLY A 432 -20.81 6.79 -7.80
C GLY A 432 -19.93 5.93 -8.66
N GLY A 433 -20.22 4.63 -8.73
CA GLY A 433 -20.27 4.09 -10.08
C GLY A 433 -21.42 4.79 -10.81
N PRO A 434 -21.28 5.19 -12.09
CA PRO A 434 -22.43 5.62 -12.85
C PRO A 434 -23.47 4.50 -12.71
N ALA A 435 -24.70 4.87 -12.36
CA ALA A 435 -25.83 3.96 -12.47
C ALA A 435 -25.77 3.40 -13.89
N VAL A 436 -25.48 2.12 -14.02
CA VAL A 436 -25.67 1.41 -15.28
C VAL A 436 -27.16 1.45 -15.48
N GLY A 437 -27.59 2.38 -16.33
CA GLY A 437 -28.97 2.49 -16.72
C GLY A 437 -29.42 1.14 -17.27
N ALA A 438 -30.41 0.56 -16.60
CA ALA A 438 -31.18 -0.52 -17.18
C ALA A 438 -31.88 0.06 -18.43
N GLY A 439 -31.45 -0.39 -19.57
CA GLY A 439 -32.05 -0.20 -20.87
C GLY A 439 -31.87 -1.48 -21.65
#